data_3c707ce2cb8bc97cc33b10177892aba3
#
_entry.id   3c707ce2cb8bc97cc33b10177892aba3
#
_cell.length_a   1.000
_cell.length_b   1.000
_cell.length_c   1.000
_cell.angle_alpha   90.00
_cell.angle_beta   90.00
_cell.angle_gamma   90.00
#
_symmetry.space_group_name_H-M   'P 1'
#
loop_
_entity.id
_entity.type
_entity.pdbx_description
1 polymer ?
#
loop_
_entity_poly.entity_id
_entity_poly.type
_entity_poly.pdbx_seq_one_letter_code
_entity_poly.pdbx_strand_id
1 'polypeptide(L)'
;MLKRIYNLLQADERKKALKMAITVFFTALLDFISLAALLPVLYFLLEDGNQNKAAFIFSIVAVVVIIVKSLFSILLTRYQNRCLLSFYKRLSFSLFSSYYNRGLLFIREQGSNKLGYEINSMCYGFSHSLLAPLCRMAGDALLILLITIALLIWNGATVLILYATFIPFMCFYFFGIKNKVRKYGEEDRDAKREQSRVVADTFRGYVDLEINGAFPNLQKSFLEGMDKIGNNRLKLDTLLRLPMFLSELSVVVGLVVLVTFGTGDIKMLIGVFAVAAFRLLPALRTILSCWTQIQNAECCLDAIEEGLKEFDTTETVNRREISFCNSIDIKNLTYAYPNSEILFSNFNCTINKGEYLGFCGTSGAGKSTLFNLIIGLLEPTSGQIEIDGIALNKETRNSWIKNIGYVPQEVYIFNGTIAENIALGFKDIDKEMISQLIKWTSLDTWIGSLPNGIDTSLHEAGGNLSGGQKQRIGIARALYKGASVLLMDEATSALDNNTEKEIIETIKELKNSCNNLTILSIAHRASSLSYCDRIITIKRDDE
;
A
#
# COMPACT_ATOMS: atom_id res chain seq x y z
N MET A 1 9.28 19.67 3.24
CA MET A 1 9.03 18.58 2.29
C MET A 1 10.33 17.96 1.75
N LEU A 2 11.23 18.65 1.04
CA LEU A 2 12.46 18.05 0.46
C LEU A 2 13.34 17.33 1.50
N LYS A 3 13.53 17.91 2.71
CA LYS A 3 14.25 17.27 3.80
C LYS A 3 13.59 15.96 4.27
N ARG A 4 12.26 15.92 4.32
CA ARG A 4 11.49 14.72 4.67
C ARG A 4 11.69 13.62 3.61
N ILE A 5 11.56 13.97 2.32
CA ILE A 5 11.83 13.04 1.21
C ILE A 5 13.26 12.49 1.30
N TYR A 6 14.25 13.36 1.53
CA TYR A 6 15.65 12.94 1.64
C TYR A 6 15.88 11.96 2.79
N ASN A 7 15.19 12.13 3.92
CA ASN A 7 15.28 11.22 5.08
C ASN A 7 14.67 9.84 4.79
N LEU A 8 13.64 9.76 3.95
CA LEU A 8 13.03 8.49 3.55
C LEU A 8 13.90 7.68 2.56
N LEU A 9 14.86 8.32 1.90
CA LEU A 9 15.74 7.66 0.94
C LEU A 9 16.93 6.99 1.63
N GLN A 10 17.16 5.73 1.31
CA GLN A 10 18.35 4.99 1.74
C GLN A 10 19.62 5.50 1.03
N ALA A 11 20.81 5.16 1.56
CA ALA A 11 22.08 5.64 1.03
C ALA A 11 22.28 5.38 -0.48
N ASP A 12 21.91 4.19 -0.96
CA ASP A 12 21.97 3.84 -2.38
C ASP A 12 20.95 4.59 -3.23
N GLU A 13 19.80 4.89 -2.65
CA GLU A 13 18.75 5.65 -3.33
C GLU A 13 19.08 7.13 -3.42
N ARG A 14 19.79 7.68 -2.45
CA ARG A 14 20.33 9.05 -2.52
C ARG A 14 21.29 9.20 -3.70
N LYS A 15 22.12 8.18 -3.98
CA LYS A 15 22.98 8.14 -5.18
C LYS A 15 22.16 8.08 -6.47
N LYS A 16 21.08 7.29 -6.49
CA LYS A 16 20.16 7.24 -7.65
C LYS A 16 19.42 8.56 -7.84
N ALA A 17 18.97 9.20 -6.76
CA ALA A 17 18.32 10.51 -6.81
C ALA A 17 19.28 11.59 -7.33
N LEU A 18 20.56 11.56 -6.94
CA LEU A 18 21.57 12.46 -7.50
C LEU A 18 21.78 12.24 -9.00
N LYS A 19 21.91 10.99 -9.46
CA LYS A 19 21.98 10.66 -10.88
C LYS A 19 20.73 11.13 -11.64
N MET A 20 19.54 10.97 -11.02
CA MET A 20 18.28 11.47 -11.58
C MET A 20 18.29 13.00 -11.71
N ALA A 21 18.79 13.73 -10.72
CA ALA A 21 18.95 15.19 -10.80
C ALA A 21 19.91 15.60 -11.96
N ILE A 22 21.00 14.86 -12.15
CA ILE A 22 21.91 15.05 -13.28
C ILE A 22 21.19 14.82 -14.62
N THR A 23 20.36 13.78 -14.73
CA THR A 23 19.58 13.56 -15.97
C THR A 23 18.56 14.66 -16.23
N VAL A 24 17.95 15.23 -15.18
CA VAL A 24 17.06 16.40 -15.29
C VAL A 24 17.82 17.62 -15.82
N PHE A 25 19.04 17.86 -15.32
CA PHE A 25 19.90 18.92 -15.81
C PHE A 25 20.21 18.75 -17.30
N PHE A 26 20.62 17.55 -17.72
CA PHE A 26 20.90 17.27 -19.13
C PHE A 26 19.69 17.42 -20.04
N THR A 27 18.49 17.00 -19.59
CA THR A 27 17.26 17.20 -20.37
C THR A 27 16.95 18.67 -20.57
N ALA A 28 17.08 19.49 -19.53
CA ALA A 28 16.87 20.94 -19.61
C ALA A 28 17.90 21.61 -20.56
N LEU A 29 19.17 21.19 -20.48
CA LEU A 29 20.22 21.69 -21.37
C LEU A 29 19.96 21.33 -22.85
N LEU A 30 19.57 20.08 -23.13
CA LEU A 30 19.20 19.64 -24.47
C LEU A 30 17.97 20.39 -25.01
N ASP A 31 17.00 20.65 -24.15
CA ASP A 31 15.85 21.47 -24.49
C ASP A 31 16.25 22.90 -24.86
N PHE A 32 17.17 23.49 -24.09
CA PHE A 32 17.71 24.82 -24.38
C PHE A 32 18.49 24.85 -25.71
N ILE A 33 19.39 23.89 -25.95
CA ILE A 33 20.16 23.79 -27.20
C ILE A 33 19.23 23.64 -28.40
N SER A 34 18.19 22.84 -28.29
CA SER A 34 17.21 22.67 -29.37
C SER A 34 16.45 23.96 -29.72
N LEU A 35 16.21 24.82 -28.71
CA LEU A 35 15.63 26.13 -28.90
C LEU A 35 16.63 27.09 -29.56
N ALA A 36 17.88 27.11 -29.07
CA ALA A 36 18.94 27.94 -29.62
C ALA A 36 19.23 27.64 -31.09
N ALA A 37 19.08 26.39 -31.52
CA ALA A 37 19.26 25.98 -32.93
C ALA A 37 18.22 26.59 -33.88
N LEU A 38 17.09 27.13 -33.40
CA LEU A 38 16.10 27.82 -34.20
C LEU A 38 16.45 29.30 -34.46
N LEU A 39 17.29 29.92 -33.61
CA LEU A 39 17.64 31.34 -33.74
C LEU A 39 18.37 31.70 -35.05
N PRO A 40 19.37 30.93 -35.51
CA PRO A 40 19.98 31.18 -36.81
C PRO A 40 19.00 31.08 -37.98
N VAL A 41 18.08 30.11 -37.92
CA VAL A 41 17.04 29.98 -38.97
C VAL A 41 16.18 31.23 -39.02
N LEU A 42 15.77 31.75 -37.88
CA LEU A 42 14.98 32.96 -37.75
C LEU A 42 15.76 34.18 -38.28
N TYR A 43 17.03 34.29 -37.89
CA TYR A 43 17.91 35.39 -38.35
C TYR A 43 17.97 35.46 -39.86
N PHE A 44 18.32 34.35 -40.53
CA PHE A 44 18.45 34.29 -42.00
C PHE A 44 17.10 34.41 -42.75
N LEU A 45 15.97 34.09 -42.12
CA LEU A 45 14.63 34.29 -42.70
C LEU A 45 14.16 35.75 -42.63
N LEU A 46 14.60 36.50 -41.61
CA LEU A 46 14.18 37.90 -41.41
C LEU A 46 15.13 38.92 -42.04
N GLU A 47 16.36 38.53 -42.41
CA GLU A 47 17.31 39.38 -43.10
C GLU A 47 16.94 39.48 -44.60
N ASP A 48 16.69 40.68 -45.13
CA ASP A 48 16.22 40.96 -46.49
C ASP A 48 17.32 40.70 -47.57
N GLY A 49 18.10 39.63 -47.44
CA GLY A 49 19.19 39.23 -48.35
C GLY A 49 18.97 37.87 -48.99
N ASN A 50 19.48 37.66 -50.21
CA ASN A 50 19.35 36.43 -51.00
C ASN A 50 20.13 35.23 -50.40
N GLN A 51 19.94 34.93 -49.11
CA GLN A 51 20.66 33.88 -48.38
C GLN A 51 19.82 32.63 -48.12
N ASN A 52 18.87 32.30 -49.03
CA ASN A 52 18.00 31.13 -48.92
C ASN A 52 18.79 29.81 -48.74
N LYS A 53 20.02 29.69 -49.24
CA LYS A 53 20.86 28.51 -49.02
C LYS A 53 21.33 28.35 -47.57
N ALA A 54 21.72 29.43 -46.90
CA ALA A 54 22.14 29.40 -45.50
C ALA A 54 20.97 29.08 -44.59
N ALA A 55 19.81 29.73 -44.79
CA ALA A 55 18.58 29.43 -44.08
C ALA A 55 18.17 27.95 -44.21
N PHE A 56 18.29 27.39 -45.42
CA PHE A 56 17.99 25.97 -45.67
C PHE A 56 18.95 25.02 -44.91
N ILE A 57 20.26 25.29 -44.93
CA ILE A 57 21.25 24.48 -44.19
C ILE A 57 20.98 24.52 -42.69
N PHE A 58 20.78 25.72 -42.12
CA PHE A 58 20.47 25.85 -40.69
C PHE A 58 19.15 25.21 -40.30
N SER A 59 18.14 25.20 -41.17
CA SER A 59 16.87 24.50 -40.97
C SER A 59 17.10 22.99 -40.87
N ILE A 60 17.92 22.39 -41.74
CA ILE A 60 18.26 20.97 -41.68
C ILE A 60 19.02 20.66 -40.38
N VAL A 61 19.99 21.49 -40.01
CA VAL A 61 20.74 21.32 -38.75
C VAL A 61 19.79 21.37 -37.55
N ALA A 62 18.87 22.33 -37.49
CA ALA A 62 17.88 22.43 -36.42
C ALA A 62 17.01 21.17 -36.32
N VAL A 63 16.52 20.64 -37.44
CA VAL A 63 15.75 19.40 -37.48
C VAL A 63 16.57 18.22 -36.94
N VAL A 64 17.83 18.07 -37.36
CA VAL A 64 18.71 17.00 -36.88
C VAL A 64 18.95 17.12 -35.38
N VAL A 65 19.23 18.34 -34.87
CA VAL A 65 19.42 18.60 -33.42
C VAL A 65 18.15 18.21 -32.63
N ILE A 66 16.97 18.58 -33.12
CA ILE A 66 15.70 18.23 -32.48
C ILE A 66 15.46 16.71 -32.47
N ILE A 67 15.77 16.00 -33.55
CA ILE A 67 15.65 14.54 -33.60
C ILE A 67 16.60 13.87 -32.60
N VAL A 68 17.89 14.24 -32.61
CA VAL A 68 18.90 13.69 -31.70
C VAL A 68 18.50 13.96 -30.25
N LYS A 69 18.10 15.19 -29.93
CA LYS A 69 17.59 15.59 -28.61
C LYS A 69 16.41 14.73 -28.19
N SER A 70 15.43 14.51 -29.08
CA SER A 70 14.23 13.76 -28.76
C SER A 70 14.54 12.29 -28.45
N LEU A 71 15.42 11.67 -29.22
CA LEU A 71 15.89 10.30 -28.96
C LEU A 71 16.61 10.19 -27.62
N PHE A 72 17.49 11.15 -27.32
CA PHE A 72 18.23 11.15 -26.06
C PHE A 72 17.31 11.41 -24.85
N SER A 73 16.34 12.31 -25.00
CA SER A 73 15.34 12.62 -23.97
C SER A 73 14.50 11.39 -23.63
N ILE A 74 14.13 10.54 -24.60
CA ILE A 74 13.42 9.28 -24.37
C ILE A 74 14.25 8.35 -23.46
N LEU A 75 15.56 8.22 -23.73
CA LEU A 75 16.44 7.38 -22.93
C LEU A 75 16.57 7.89 -21.48
N LEU A 76 16.74 9.20 -21.31
CA LEU A 76 16.83 9.84 -19.99
C LEU A 76 15.52 9.68 -19.20
N THR A 77 14.37 9.89 -19.85
CA THR A 77 13.04 9.69 -19.24
C THR A 77 12.83 8.23 -18.83
N ARG A 78 13.25 7.28 -19.65
CA ARG A 78 13.20 5.85 -19.30
C ARG A 78 14.04 5.53 -18.06
N TYR A 79 15.21 6.13 -17.94
CA TYR A 79 16.05 6.00 -16.75
C TYR A 79 15.38 6.59 -15.51
N GLN A 80 14.83 7.81 -15.60
CA GLN A 80 14.09 8.46 -14.52
C GLN A 80 12.92 7.60 -14.03
N ASN A 81 12.10 7.09 -14.95
CA ASN A 81 10.96 6.24 -14.63
C ASN A 81 11.39 4.91 -13.96
N ARG A 82 12.52 4.32 -14.37
CA ARG A 82 13.09 3.14 -13.69
C ARG A 82 13.50 3.46 -12.24
N CYS A 83 14.09 4.62 -12.00
CA CYS A 83 14.43 5.05 -10.63
C CYS A 83 13.17 5.23 -9.78
N LEU A 84 12.14 5.92 -10.29
CA LEU A 84 10.87 6.12 -9.61
C LEU A 84 10.19 4.78 -9.28
N LEU A 85 10.20 3.83 -10.21
CA LEU A 85 9.67 2.49 -9.99
C LEU A 85 10.45 1.72 -8.92
N SER A 86 11.78 1.91 -8.86
CA SER A 86 12.59 1.28 -7.81
C SER A 86 12.26 1.81 -6.41
N PHE A 87 11.99 3.10 -6.28
CA PHE A 87 11.55 3.72 -5.03
C PHE A 87 10.16 3.21 -4.61
N TYR A 88 9.22 3.18 -5.56
CA TYR A 88 7.89 2.60 -5.33
C TYR A 88 7.97 1.17 -4.80
N LYS A 89 8.69 0.29 -5.50
CA LYS A 89 8.84 -1.12 -5.09
C LYS A 89 9.40 -1.26 -3.67
N ARG A 90 10.47 -0.53 -3.35
CA ARG A 90 11.09 -0.60 -2.03
C ARG A 90 10.15 -0.09 -0.94
N LEU A 91 9.52 1.08 -1.15
CA LEU A 91 8.61 1.67 -0.15
C LEU A 91 7.40 0.77 0.09
N SER A 92 6.77 0.24 -0.96
CA SER A 92 5.66 -0.70 -0.82
C SER A 92 6.08 -1.96 -0.07
N PHE A 93 7.25 -2.52 -0.37
CA PHE A 93 7.76 -3.69 0.35
C PHE A 93 8.07 -3.38 1.82
N SER A 94 8.72 -2.25 2.09
CA SER A 94 9.04 -1.84 3.46
C SER A 94 7.79 -1.59 4.28
N LEU A 95 6.78 -0.95 3.68
CA LEU A 95 5.50 -0.67 4.34
C LEU A 95 4.71 -1.96 4.61
N PHE A 96 4.67 -2.86 3.62
CA PHE A 96 4.05 -4.18 3.76
C PHE A 96 4.69 -4.98 4.92
N SER A 97 6.02 -5.01 4.97
CA SER A 97 6.75 -5.69 6.03
C SER A 97 6.55 -5.01 7.39
N SER A 98 6.55 -3.67 7.44
CA SER A 98 6.29 -2.90 8.65
C SER A 98 4.91 -3.24 9.23
N TYR A 99 3.86 -3.17 8.42
CA TYR A 99 2.50 -3.43 8.88
C TYR A 99 2.30 -4.87 9.34
N TYR A 100 2.88 -5.84 8.65
CA TYR A 100 2.81 -7.24 9.08
C TYR A 100 3.49 -7.44 10.44
N ASN A 101 4.63 -6.81 10.68
CA ASN A 101 5.39 -6.96 11.93
C ASN A 101 4.79 -6.20 13.12
N ARG A 102 3.87 -5.26 12.90
CA ARG A 102 3.13 -4.60 13.99
C ARG A 102 2.12 -5.50 14.70
N GLY A 103 1.80 -6.64 14.10
CA GLY A 103 1.03 -7.71 14.71
C GLY A 103 -0.49 -7.53 14.66
N LEU A 104 -1.17 -8.44 15.40
CA LEU A 104 -2.60 -8.70 15.27
C LEU A 104 -3.48 -7.49 15.59
N LEU A 105 -3.19 -6.78 16.69
CA LEU A 105 -4.00 -5.63 17.14
C LEU A 105 -3.99 -4.51 16.12
N PHE A 106 -2.82 -4.13 15.63
CA PHE A 106 -2.68 -3.10 14.61
C PHE A 106 -3.44 -3.45 13.32
N ILE A 107 -3.31 -4.70 12.85
CA ILE A 107 -3.99 -5.14 11.62
C ILE A 107 -5.52 -5.11 11.80
N ARG A 108 -6.03 -5.52 12.97
CA ARG A 108 -7.48 -5.49 13.26
C ARG A 108 -8.01 -4.05 13.37
N GLU A 109 -7.28 -3.17 14.03
CA GLU A 109 -7.66 -1.77 14.24
C GLU A 109 -7.68 -0.98 12.92
N GLN A 110 -6.65 -1.12 12.10
CA GLN A 110 -6.54 -0.37 10.85
C GLN A 110 -7.39 -0.95 9.72
N GLY A 111 -7.60 -2.25 9.70
CA GLY A 111 -8.33 -2.98 8.67
C GLY A 111 -7.54 -3.18 7.37
N SER A 112 -7.72 -4.34 6.75
CA SER A 112 -6.97 -4.77 5.55
C SER A 112 -7.12 -3.82 4.35
N ASN A 113 -8.30 -3.20 4.18
CA ASN A 113 -8.57 -2.29 3.06
C ASN A 113 -7.72 -1.02 3.14
N LYS A 114 -7.61 -0.42 4.35
CA LYS A 114 -6.77 0.78 4.57
C LYS A 114 -5.31 0.45 4.33
N LEU A 115 -4.82 -0.63 4.94
CA LEU A 115 -3.43 -1.07 4.79
C LEU A 115 -3.08 -1.37 3.32
N GLY A 116 -3.96 -2.06 2.59
CA GLY A 116 -3.78 -2.34 1.17
C GLY A 116 -3.74 -1.05 0.32
N TYR A 117 -4.60 -0.09 0.62
CA TYR A 117 -4.60 1.21 -0.04
C TYR A 117 -3.31 1.99 0.20
N GLU A 118 -2.81 2.01 1.44
CA GLU A 118 -1.56 2.69 1.79
C GLU A 118 -0.35 2.07 1.10
N ILE A 119 -0.23 0.74 1.10
CA ILE A 119 0.85 0.02 0.44
C ILE A 119 0.86 0.25 -1.07
N ASN A 120 -0.29 0.14 -1.73
CA ASN A 120 -0.37 0.21 -3.19
C ASN A 120 -0.51 1.65 -3.69
N SER A 121 -1.53 2.37 -3.23
CA SER A 121 -1.90 3.67 -3.80
C SER A 121 -1.07 4.82 -3.26
N MET A 122 -0.76 4.85 -1.94
CA MET A 122 0.02 5.94 -1.37
C MET A 122 1.50 5.86 -1.77
N CYS A 123 2.10 4.65 -1.80
CA CYS A 123 3.47 4.47 -2.30
C CYS A 123 3.59 4.81 -3.79
N TYR A 124 2.59 4.44 -4.60
CA TYR A 124 2.53 4.83 -6.01
C TYR A 124 2.39 6.35 -6.15
N GLY A 125 1.50 6.97 -5.39
CA GLY A 125 1.29 8.41 -5.35
C GLY A 125 2.55 9.18 -4.97
N PHE A 126 3.29 8.70 -3.97
CA PHE A 126 4.59 9.28 -3.60
C PHE A 126 5.57 9.30 -4.78
N SER A 127 5.71 8.22 -5.52
CA SER A 127 6.64 8.14 -6.64
C SER A 127 6.17 8.94 -7.87
N HIS A 128 4.89 8.81 -8.26
CA HIS A 128 4.38 9.34 -9.52
C HIS A 128 3.71 10.72 -9.39
N SER A 129 3.09 11.01 -8.23
CA SER A 129 2.39 12.29 -8.02
C SER A 129 3.17 13.29 -7.17
N LEU A 130 4.29 12.86 -6.53
CA LEU A 130 5.16 13.72 -5.75
C LEU A 130 6.58 13.81 -6.34
N LEU A 131 7.30 12.69 -6.46
CA LEU A 131 8.69 12.72 -6.95
C LEU A 131 8.80 13.05 -8.44
N ALA A 132 8.00 12.45 -9.29
CA ALA A 132 8.04 12.71 -10.73
C ALA A 132 7.71 14.17 -11.09
N PRO A 133 6.65 14.80 -10.51
CA PRO A 133 6.41 16.23 -10.69
C PRO A 133 7.52 17.13 -10.15
N LEU A 134 8.14 16.78 -9.02
CA LEU A 134 9.30 17.52 -8.51
C LEU A 134 10.46 17.56 -9.51
N CYS A 135 10.78 16.43 -10.12
CA CYS A 135 11.82 16.34 -11.14
C CYS A 135 11.48 17.17 -12.38
N ARG A 136 10.23 17.09 -12.86
CA ARG A 136 9.76 17.89 -14.00
C ARG A 136 9.82 19.39 -13.70
N MET A 137 9.32 19.78 -12.54
CA MET A 137 9.34 21.19 -12.10
C MET A 137 10.77 21.73 -12.01
N ALA A 138 11.71 20.93 -11.49
CA ALA A 138 13.13 21.32 -11.43
C ALA A 138 13.74 21.48 -12.83
N GLY A 139 13.42 20.60 -13.77
CA GLY A 139 13.87 20.68 -15.16
C GLY A 139 13.36 21.92 -15.88
N ASP A 140 12.06 22.18 -15.76
CA ASP A 140 11.45 23.35 -16.39
C ASP A 140 11.89 24.68 -15.75
N ALA A 141 12.10 24.69 -14.42
CA ALA A 141 12.67 25.87 -13.75
C ALA A 141 14.10 26.17 -14.23
N LEU A 142 14.92 25.13 -14.41
CA LEU A 142 16.26 25.27 -14.96
C LEU A 142 16.23 25.77 -16.41
N LEU A 143 15.32 25.23 -17.22
CA LEU A 143 15.14 25.68 -18.61
C LEU A 143 14.74 27.17 -18.69
N ILE A 144 13.80 27.60 -17.84
CA ILE A 144 13.40 29.02 -17.74
C ILE A 144 14.62 29.88 -17.36
N LEU A 145 15.42 29.43 -16.40
CA LEU A 145 16.63 30.12 -15.98
C LEU A 145 17.63 30.29 -17.15
N LEU A 146 17.88 29.22 -17.91
CA LEU A 146 18.80 29.24 -19.06
C LEU A 146 18.31 30.19 -20.16
N ILE A 147 17.01 30.15 -20.50
CA ILE A 147 16.40 31.06 -21.48
C ILE A 147 16.51 32.51 -21.00
N THR A 148 16.25 32.76 -19.71
CA THR A 148 16.35 34.09 -19.10
C THR A 148 17.75 34.66 -19.22
N ILE A 149 18.78 33.86 -18.84
CA ILE A 149 20.20 34.29 -18.95
C ILE A 149 20.55 34.60 -20.39
N ALA A 150 20.16 33.74 -21.34
CA ALA A 150 20.45 33.97 -22.77
C ALA A 150 19.80 35.27 -23.29
N LEU A 151 18.55 35.52 -22.93
CA LEU A 151 17.82 36.74 -23.30
C LEU A 151 18.41 37.98 -22.63
N LEU A 152 18.88 37.92 -21.38
CA LEU A 152 19.54 39.03 -20.69
C LEU A 152 20.86 39.44 -21.37
N ILE A 153 21.62 38.45 -21.84
CA ILE A 153 22.88 38.71 -22.57
C ILE A 153 22.60 39.36 -23.92
N TRP A 154 21.48 38.98 -24.58
CA TRP A 154 21.14 39.50 -25.89
C TRP A 154 20.45 40.87 -25.83
N ASN A 155 19.39 41.03 -25.03
CA ASN A 155 18.66 42.30 -24.85
C ASN A 155 17.84 42.29 -23.55
N GLY A 156 18.29 43.03 -22.54
CA GLY A 156 17.64 43.11 -21.24
C GLY A 156 16.23 43.72 -21.25
N ALA A 157 15.93 44.63 -22.21
CA ALA A 157 14.61 45.21 -22.33
C ALA A 157 13.54 44.16 -22.73
N THR A 158 13.90 43.21 -23.59
CA THR A 158 13.00 42.09 -23.99
C THR A 158 12.65 41.23 -22.78
N VAL A 159 13.61 40.98 -21.88
CA VAL A 159 13.37 40.24 -20.63
C VAL A 159 12.41 40.98 -19.70
N LEU A 160 12.60 42.30 -19.55
CA LEU A 160 11.72 43.12 -18.73
C LEU A 160 10.27 43.08 -19.24
N ILE A 161 10.05 43.21 -20.54
CA ILE A 161 8.72 43.14 -21.16
C ILE A 161 8.11 41.75 -20.94
N LEU A 162 8.88 40.70 -21.17
CA LEU A 162 8.44 39.31 -21.00
C LEU A 162 8.01 39.04 -19.55
N TYR A 163 8.82 39.40 -18.57
CA TYR A 163 8.45 39.18 -17.18
C TYR A 163 7.36 40.11 -16.67
N ALA A 164 7.33 41.37 -17.12
CA ALA A 164 6.24 42.30 -16.78
C ALA A 164 4.87 41.80 -17.27
N THR A 165 4.83 41.02 -18.35
CA THR A 165 3.57 40.43 -18.85
C THR A 165 3.23 39.08 -18.21
N PHE A 166 4.22 38.24 -17.87
CA PHE A 166 3.96 36.91 -17.30
C PHE A 166 3.75 36.90 -15.78
N ILE A 167 4.55 37.67 -15.02
CA ILE A 167 4.51 37.63 -13.54
C ILE A 167 3.14 37.99 -12.96
N PRO A 168 2.42 39.03 -13.41
CA PRO A 168 1.12 39.37 -12.86
C PRO A 168 0.10 38.23 -12.99
N PHE A 169 0.05 37.55 -14.13
CA PHE A 169 -0.85 36.42 -14.36
C PHE A 169 -0.46 35.22 -13.51
N MET A 170 0.82 34.98 -13.33
CA MET A 170 1.31 33.90 -12.47
C MET A 170 0.99 34.17 -10.99
N CYS A 171 1.17 35.41 -10.53
CA CYS A 171 0.79 35.84 -9.19
C CYS A 171 -0.72 35.69 -8.96
N PHE A 172 -1.55 36.13 -9.92
CA PHE A 172 -2.99 35.97 -9.84
C PHE A 172 -3.40 34.50 -9.67
N TYR A 173 -2.81 33.59 -10.44
CA TYR A 173 -3.06 32.16 -10.27
C TYR A 173 -2.61 31.66 -8.90
N PHE A 174 -1.39 31.97 -8.50
CA PHE A 174 -0.78 31.43 -7.29
C PHE A 174 -1.51 31.89 -6.03
N PHE A 175 -1.85 33.17 -5.93
CA PHE A 175 -2.53 33.73 -4.75
C PHE A 175 -4.04 33.54 -4.78
N GLY A 176 -4.68 33.60 -5.96
CA GLY A 176 -6.14 33.55 -6.09
C GLY A 176 -6.72 32.13 -6.14
N ILE A 177 -6.01 31.16 -6.69
CA ILE A 177 -6.58 29.88 -7.09
C ILE A 177 -6.05 28.69 -6.27
N LYS A 178 -4.83 28.76 -5.78
CA LYS A 178 -4.15 27.70 -5.03
C LYS A 178 -5.02 27.08 -3.93
N ASN A 179 -5.61 27.91 -3.07
CA ASN A 179 -6.40 27.43 -1.93
C ASN A 179 -7.68 26.71 -2.37
N LYS A 180 -8.30 27.13 -3.47
CA LYS A 180 -9.48 26.48 -4.03
C LYS A 180 -9.13 25.11 -4.61
N VAL A 181 -8.01 25.00 -5.33
CA VAL A 181 -7.52 23.74 -5.89
C VAL A 181 -7.23 22.74 -4.78
N ARG A 182 -6.57 23.16 -3.71
CA ARG A 182 -6.30 22.30 -2.55
C ARG A 182 -7.60 21.81 -1.92
N LYS A 183 -8.54 22.70 -1.64
CA LYS A 183 -9.83 22.35 -1.04
C LYS A 183 -10.61 21.32 -1.87
N TYR A 184 -10.77 21.57 -3.17
CA TYR A 184 -11.48 20.63 -4.05
C TYR A 184 -10.74 19.30 -4.23
N GLY A 185 -9.40 19.29 -4.14
CA GLY A 185 -8.62 18.06 -4.15
C GLY A 185 -8.80 17.23 -2.89
N GLU A 186 -8.94 17.86 -1.72
CA GLU A 186 -9.26 17.19 -0.46
C GLU A 186 -10.67 16.61 -0.48
N GLU A 187 -11.66 17.41 -0.91
CA GLU A 187 -13.06 16.97 -1.05
C GLU A 187 -13.23 15.80 -2.06
N ASP A 188 -12.49 15.79 -3.19
CA ASP A 188 -12.50 14.71 -4.17
C ASP A 188 -11.95 13.40 -3.59
N ARG A 189 -10.89 13.49 -2.78
CA ARG A 189 -10.32 12.31 -2.10
C ARG A 189 -11.27 11.71 -1.08
N ASP A 190 -11.88 12.55 -0.26
CA ASP A 190 -12.81 12.10 0.78
C ASP A 190 -14.06 11.45 0.16
N ALA A 191 -14.58 12.05 -0.91
CA ALA A 191 -15.71 11.50 -1.67
C ALA A 191 -15.37 10.14 -2.30
N LYS A 192 -14.16 9.97 -2.86
CA LYS A 192 -13.71 8.68 -3.43
C LYS A 192 -13.51 7.60 -2.36
N ARG A 193 -12.98 7.98 -1.18
CA ARG A 193 -12.82 7.05 -0.06
C ARG A 193 -14.19 6.55 0.43
N GLU A 194 -15.14 7.47 0.60
CA GLU A 194 -16.49 7.13 1.02
C GLU A 194 -17.20 6.25 -0.03
N GLN A 195 -17.08 6.57 -1.31
CA GLN A 195 -17.64 5.75 -2.39
C GLN A 195 -17.05 4.33 -2.39
N SER A 196 -15.72 4.20 -2.23
CA SER A 196 -15.08 2.89 -2.15
C SER A 196 -15.58 2.08 -0.96
N ARG A 197 -15.89 2.74 0.16
CA ARG A 197 -16.51 2.11 1.33
C ARG A 197 -17.91 1.60 1.00
N VAL A 198 -18.76 2.42 0.41
CA VAL A 198 -20.12 2.03 0.00
C VAL A 198 -20.09 0.81 -0.91
N VAL A 199 -19.18 0.77 -1.90
CA VAL A 199 -19.03 -0.39 -2.80
C VAL A 199 -18.62 -1.64 -2.02
N ALA A 200 -17.63 -1.55 -1.15
CA ALA A 200 -17.14 -2.68 -0.37
C ALA A 200 -18.23 -3.22 0.58
N ASP A 201 -18.95 -2.34 1.26
CA ASP A 201 -20.02 -2.70 2.19
C ASP A 201 -21.22 -3.34 1.45
N THR A 202 -21.54 -2.83 0.25
CA THR A 202 -22.61 -3.39 -0.60
C THR A 202 -22.32 -4.85 -0.97
N PHE A 203 -21.13 -5.14 -1.48
CA PHE A 203 -20.81 -6.50 -1.92
C PHE A 203 -20.55 -7.47 -0.76
N ARG A 204 -20.02 -6.99 0.37
CA ARG A 204 -19.86 -7.82 1.57
C ARG A 204 -21.18 -8.16 2.23
N GLY A 205 -22.11 -7.20 2.29
CA GLY A 205 -23.41 -7.35 2.89
C GLY A 205 -24.50 -7.78 1.90
N TYR A 206 -24.16 -8.36 0.73
CA TYR A 206 -25.13 -8.64 -0.34
C TYR A 206 -26.38 -9.37 0.13
N VAL A 207 -26.22 -10.45 0.92
CA VAL A 207 -27.34 -11.26 1.39
C VAL A 207 -28.28 -10.45 2.29
N ASP A 208 -27.72 -9.71 3.25
CA ASP A 208 -28.52 -8.90 4.18
C ASP A 208 -29.22 -7.76 3.45
N LEU A 209 -28.56 -7.16 2.48
CA LEU A 209 -29.12 -6.07 1.68
C LEU A 209 -30.25 -6.55 0.76
N GLU A 210 -30.09 -7.72 0.16
CA GLU A 210 -31.09 -8.32 -0.72
C GLU A 210 -32.34 -8.71 0.06
N ILE A 211 -32.19 -9.41 1.20
CA ILE A 211 -33.30 -9.84 2.07
C ILE A 211 -34.08 -8.64 2.61
N ASN A 212 -33.39 -7.56 2.98
CA ASN A 212 -34.02 -6.36 3.54
C ASN A 212 -34.45 -5.34 2.48
N GLY A 213 -34.23 -5.61 1.18
CA GLY A 213 -34.57 -4.69 0.09
C GLY A 213 -33.83 -3.33 0.20
N ALA A 214 -32.64 -3.31 0.78
CA ALA A 214 -31.90 -2.08 1.10
C ALA A 214 -31.06 -1.54 -0.06
N PHE A 215 -30.89 -2.31 -1.15
CA PHE A 215 -30.08 -1.93 -2.30
C PHE A 215 -30.45 -0.58 -2.93
N PRO A 216 -31.75 -0.20 -3.11
CA PRO A 216 -32.10 1.11 -3.68
C PRO A 216 -31.54 2.29 -2.90
N ASN A 217 -31.47 2.20 -1.56
CA ASN A 217 -30.90 3.26 -0.71
C ASN A 217 -29.40 3.39 -0.93
N LEU A 218 -28.69 2.25 -1.05
CA LEU A 218 -27.25 2.26 -1.35
C LEU A 218 -26.95 2.74 -2.76
N GLN A 219 -27.79 2.37 -3.73
CA GLN A 219 -27.71 2.87 -5.11
C GLN A 219 -27.84 4.40 -5.14
N LYS A 220 -28.78 4.97 -4.37
CA LYS A 220 -28.91 6.42 -4.24
C LYS A 220 -27.67 7.05 -3.60
N SER A 221 -27.17 6.50 -2.50
CA SER A 221 -25.94 6.97 -1.85
C SER A 221 -24.72 6.88 -2.78
N PHE A 222 -24.63 5.83 -3.58
CA PHE A 222 -23.58 5.67 -4.60
C PHE A 222 -23.68 6.78 -5.66
N LEU A 223 -24.86 7.07 -6.20
CA LEU A 223 -25.06 8.13 -7.19
C LEU A 223 -24.74 9.50 -6.61
N GLU A 224 -25.19 9.81 -5.39
CA GLU A 224 -24.85 11.06 -4.69
C GLU A 224 -23.32 11.20 -4.49
N GLY A 225 -22.64 10.11 -4.17
CA GLY A 225 -21.18 10.05 -4.09
C GLY A 225 -20.52 10.34 -5.44
N MET A 226 -21.02 9.73 -6.53
CA MET A 226 -20.55 9.98 -7.89
C MET A 226 -20.76 11.43 -8.32
N ASP A 227 -21.90 12.02 -7.99
CA ASP A 227 -22.20 13.43 -8.30
C ASP A 227 -21.24 14.38 -7.55
N LYS A 228 -20.93 14.10 -6.29
CA LYS A 228 -19.93 14.86 -5.52
C LYS A 228 -18.54 14.76 -6.18
N ILE A 229 -18.10 13.55 -6.53
CA ILE A 229 -16.82 13.33 -7.23
C ILE A 229 -16.82 14.07 -8.56
N GLY A 230 -17.87 13.93 -9.37
CA GLY A 230 -18.01 14.58 -10.67
C GLY A 230 -17.96 16.11 -10.57
N ASN A 231 -18.72 16.69 -9.65
CA ASN A 231 -18.75 18.14 -9.42
C ASN A 231 -17.41 18.69 -8.92
N ASN A 232 -16.75 18.00 -7.99
CA ASN A 232 -15.43 18.39 -7.52
C ASN A 232 -14.39 18.29 -8.63
N ARG A 233 -14.46 17.22 -9.44
CA ARG A 233 -13.57 17.02 -10.57
C ARG A 233 -13.76 18.07 -11.66
N LEU A 234 -14.98 18.42 -12.01
CA LEU A 234 -15.29 19.50 -12.95
C LEU A 234 -14.70 20.84 -12.49
N LYS A 235 -14.90 21.19 -11.21
CA LYS A 235 -14.32 22.41 -10.62
C LYS A 235 -12.79 22.38 -10.67
N LEU A 236 -12.20 21.27 -10.29
CA LEU A 236 -10.75 21.09 -10.26
C LEU A 236 -10.14 21.18 -11.66
N ASP A 237 -10.70 20.46 -12.63
CA ASP A 237 -10.20 20.44 -14.02
C ASP A 237 -10.36 21.81 -14.69
N THR A 238 -11.44 22.56 -14.38
CA THR A 238 -11.63 23.93 -14.83
C THR A 238 -10.54 24.85 -14.27
N LEU A 239 -10.27 24.78 -12.96
CA LEU A 239 -9.24 25.59 -12.32
C LEU A 239 -7.82 25.23 -12.81
N LEU A 240 -7.57 23.96 -13.13
CA LEU A 240 -6.29 23.50 -13.67
C LEU A 240 -6.05 23.95 -15.14
N ARG A 241 -7.11 24.33 -15.88
CA ARG A 241 -6.99 24.90 -17.23
C ARG A 241 -6.75 26.39 -17.24
N LEU A 242 -7.09 27.12 -16.17
CA LEU A 242 -6.90 28.58 -16.11
C LEU A 242 -5.46 29.05 -16.40
N PRO A 243 -4.38 28.40 -15.94
CA PRO A 243 -3.02 28.80 -16.29
C PRO A 243 -2.77 28.80 -17.81
N MET A 244 -3.44 27.90 -18.55
CA MET A 244 -3.33 27.87 -20.01
C MET A 244 -3.86 29.13 -20.64
N PHE A 245 -5.08 29.54 -20.30
CA PHE A 245 -5.68 30.76 -20.84
C PHE A 245 -4.93 32.03 -20.41
N LEU A 246 -4.54 32.10 -19.12
CA LEU A 246 -3.76 33.23 -18.62
C LEU A 246 -2.41 33.37 -19.33
N SER A 247 -1.75 32.25 -19.60
CA SER A 247 -0.46 32.26 -20.29
C SER A 247 -0.60 32.65 -21.78
N GLU A 248 -1.66 32.22 -22.46
CA GLU A 248 -1.94 32.64 -23.84
C GLU A 248 -2.23 34.14 -23.91
N LEU A 249 -3.05 34.65 -22.99
CA LEU A 249 -3.32 36.08 -22.89
C LEU A 249 -2.04 36.88 -22.61
N SER A 250 -1.13 36.37 -21.74
CA SER A 250 0.14 37.00 -21.46
C SER A 250 1.02 37.18 -22.69
N VAL A 251 1.03 36.19 -23.61
CA VAL A 251 1.80 36.28 -24.86
C VAL A 251 1.23 37.34 -25.77
N VAL A 252 -0.09 37.37 -25.94
CA VAL A 252 -0.74 38.37 -26.79
C VAL A 252 -0.48 39.78 -26.26
N VAL A 253 -0.66 39.99 -24.95
CA VAL A 253 -0.35 41.27 -24.28
C VAL A 253 1.14 41.62 -24.47
N GLY A 254 2.04 40.65 -24.27
CA GLY A 254 3.48 40.83 -24.45
C GLY A 254 3.86 41.25 -25.88
N LEU A 255 3.25 40.63 -26.89
CA LEU A 255 3.45 41.02 -28.29
C LEU A 255 2.95 42.45 -28.57
N VAL A 256 1.76 42.83 -28.07
CA VAL A 256 1.24 44.18 -28.23
C VAL A 256 2.17 45.21 -27.56
N VAL A 257 2.60 44.95 -26.33
CA VAL A 257 3.55 45.81 -25.61
C VAL A 257 4.87 45.94 -26.35
N LEU A 258 5.39 44.84 -26.89
CA LEU A 258 6.64 44.82 -27.63
C LEU A 258 6.56 45.60 -28.96
N VAL A 259 5.42 45.53 -29.67
CA VAL A 259 5.20 46.27 -30.92
C VAL A 259 5.04 47.78 -30.63
N THR A 260 4.40 48.15 -29.51
CA THR A 260 4.14 49.54 -29.13
C THR A 260 5.33 50.26 -28.49
N PHE A 261 6.11 49.56 -27.71
CA PHE A 261 7.21 50.13 -26.89
C PHE A 261 8.61 49.56 -27.25
N GLY A 262 8.70 48.60 -28.17
CA GLY A 262 9.98 48.02 -28.58
C GLY A 262 10.83 49.03 -29.34
N THR A 263 12.13 49.05 -28.99
CA THR A 263 13.16 49.90 -29.66
C THR A 263 14.11 49.00 -30.41
N GLY A 264 14.43 49.34 -31.68
CA GLY A 264 15.34 48.59 -32.54
C GLY A 264 14.67 47.85 -33.68
N ASP A 265 15.25 46.73 -34.16
CA ASP A 265 14.63 45.88 -35.19
C ASP A 265 13.45 45.11 -34.66
N ILE A 266 12.25 45.65 -34.88
CA ILE A 266 10.97 45.10 -34.39
C ILE A 266 10.72 43.70 -34.96
N LYS A 267 11.12 43.40 -36.20
CA LYS A 267 10.91 42.07 -36.80
C LYS A 267 11.68 41.01 -36.04
N MET A 268 12.94 41.28 -35.73
CA MET A 268 13.80 40.36 -35.00
C MET A 268 13.36 40.22 -33.51
N LEU A 269 12.93 41.31 -32.87
CA LEU A 269 12.41 41.30 -31.50
C LEU A 269 11.17 40.42 -31.37
N ILE A 270 10.21 40.55 -32.31
CA ILE A 270 8.99 39.72 -32.37
C ILE A 270 9.36 38.24 -32.53
N GLY A 271 10.31 37.95 -33.46
CA GLY A 271 10.75 36.59 -33.72
C GLY A 271 11.38 35.92 -32.50
N VAL A 272 12.32 36.58 -31.83
CA VAL A 272 12.96 36.06 -30.63
C VAL A 272 11.96 35.90 -29.47
N PHE A 273 11.06 36.87 -29.29
CA PHE A 273 9.99 36.79 -28.32
C PHE A 273 9.06 35.60 -28.59
N ALA A 274 8.66 35.39 -29.83
CA ALA A 274 7.80 34.27 -30.22
C ALA A 274 8.47 32.90 -29.94
N VAL A 275 9.75 32.76 -30.29
CA VAL A 275 10.53 31.52 -30.01
C VAL A 275 10.67 31.30 -28.50
N ALA A 276 10.98 32.34 -27.74
CA ALA A 276 11.09 32.25 -26.29
C ALA A 276 9.75 31.89 -25.65
N ALA A 277 8.67 32.57 -26.06
CA ALA A 277 7.31 32.33 -25.55
C ALA A 277 6.85 30.90 -25.86
N PHE A 278 7.13 30.39 -27.07
CA PHE A 278 6.78 29.02 -27.49
C PHE A 278 7.33 27.96 -26.52
N ARG A 279 8.46 28.23 -25.88
CA ARG A 279 9.06 27.28 -24.93
C ARG A 279 8.76 27.61 -23.46
N LEU A 280 8.69 28.89 -23.12
CA LEU A 280 8.40 29.32 -21.74
C LEU A 280 6.97 28.99 -21.32
N LEU A 281 5.98 29.11 -22.23
CA LEU A 281 4.59 28.79 -21.95
C LEU A 281 4.37 27.35 -21.45
N PRO A 282 4.81 26.30 -22.19
CA PRO A 282 4.70 24.94 -21.70
C PRO A 282 5.43 24.71 -20.37
N ALA A 283 6.63 25.28 -20.19
CA ALA A 283 7.40 25.14 -18.98
C ALA A 283 6.68 25.74 -17.76
N LEU A 284 6.13 26.94 -17.88
CA LEU A 284 5.32 27.58 -16.84
C LEU A 284 4.06 26.77 -16.49
N ARG A 285 3.35 26.26 -17.51
CA ARG A 285 2.18 25.38 -17.31
C ARG A 285 2.55 24.12 -16.55
N THR A 286 3.68 23.49 -16.92
CA THR A 286 4.16 22.28 -16.25
C THR A 286 4.51 22.57 -14.79
N ILE A 287 5.20 23.68 -14.50
CA ILE A 287 5.53 24.08 -13.12
C ILE A 287 4.26 24.23 -12.28
N LEU A 288 3.25 24.94 -12.78
CA LEU A 288 1.98 25.15 -12.07
C LEU A 288 1.19 23.86 -11.86
N SER A 289 1.14 23.00 -12.89
CA SER A 289 0.51 21.68 -12.80
C SER A 289 1.24 20.77 -11.82
N CYS A 290 2.57 20.71 -11.90
CA CYS A 290 3.40 19.93 -10.98
C CYS A 290 3.26 20.40 -9.53
N TRP A 291 3.24 21.71 -9.31
CA TRP A 291 3.00 22.27 -7.99
C TRP A 291 1.68 21.78 -7.38
N THR A 292 0.61 21.80 -8.17
CA THR A 292 -0.71 21.31 -7.74
C THR A 292 -0.68 19.81 -7.41
N GLN A 293 -0.04 19.01 -8.27
CA GLN A 293 0.12 17.56 -8.03
C GLN A 293 0.88 17.29 -6.73
N ILE A 294 1.96 18.03 -6.47
CA ILE A 294 2.77 17.91 -5.27
C ILE A 294 1.95 18.23 -4.01
N GLN A 295 1.17 19.32 -4.04
CA GLN A 295 0.30 19.70 -2.91
C GLN A 295 -0.73 18.60 -2.60
N ASN A 296 -1.33 18.02 -3.64
CA ASN A 296 -2.31 16.94 -3.49
C ASN A 296 -1.68 15.60 -3.04
N ALA A 297 -0.39 15.40 -3.28
CA ALA A 297 0.32 14.17 -2.94
C ALA A 297 1.08 14.24 -1.59
N GLU A 298 1.01 15.37 -0.87
CA GLU A 298 1.70 15.52 0.43
C GLU A 298 1.21 14.50 1.46
N CYS A 299 -0.08 14.16 1.43
CA CYS A 299 -0.63 13.11 2.30
C CYS A 299 -0.01 11.72 2.08
N CYS A 300 0.53 11.43 0.86
CA CYS A 300 1.25 10.19 0.61
C CYS A 300 2.56 10.13 1.42
N LEU A 301 3.22 11.28 1.57
CA LEU A 301 4.41 11.39 2.39
C LEU A 301 4.10 11.16 3.87
N ASP A 302 3.01 11.78 4.37
CA ASP A 302 2.58 11.62 5.76
C ASP A 302 2.27 10.16 6.09
N ALA A 303 1.48 9.48 5.25
CA ALA A 303 1.12 8.08 5.43
C ALA A 303 2.35 7.14 5.43
N ILE A 304 3.32 7.38 4.52
CA ILE A 304 4.54 6.56 4.45
C ILE A 304 5.43 6.79 5.68
N GLU A 305 5.61 8.05 6.10
CA GLU A 305 6.39 8.36 7.30
C GLU A 305 5.78 7.74 8.55
N GLU A 306 4.47 7.85 8.73
CA GLU A 306 3.76 7.24 9.85
C GLU A 306 3.87 5.71 9.80
N GLY A 307 3.69 5.13 8.63
CA GLY A 307 3.81 3.69 8.43
C GLY A 307 5.22 3.12 8.68
N LEU A 308 6.27 3.93 8.51
CA LEU A 308 7.66 3.51 8.70
C LEU A 308 8.27 3.95 10.05
N LYS A 309 7.63 4.85 10.83
CA LYS A 309 8.19 5.42 12.07
C LYS A 309 8.60 4.38 13.12
N GLU A 310 7.91 3.26 13.21
CA GLU A 310 8.15 2.21 14.20
C GLU A 310 8.99 1.04 13.65
N PHE A 311 9.42 1.16 12.39
CA PHE A 311 10.17 0.11 11.72
C PHE A 311 11.68 0.38 11.82
N ASP A 312 12.21 0.37 13.03
CA ASP A 312 13.65 0.27 13.22
C ASP A 312 14.08 -1.18 12.94
N THR A 313 14.52 -1.39 11.70
CA THR A 313 14.85 -2.69 11.11
C THR A 313 16.11 -3.35 11.68
N THR A 314 16.67 -2.82 12.75
CA THR A 314 18.00 -3.20 13.26
C THR A 314 17.99 -3.98 14.56
N GLU A 315 16.84 -4.31 15.12
CA GLU A 315 16.87 -5.38 16.10
C GLU A 315 17.05 -6.72 15.35
N THR A 316 18.30 -7.13 15.22
CA THR A 316 18.66 -8.54 15.19
C THR A 316 18.15 -9.12 16.52
N VAL A 317 16.86 -9.44 16.53
CA VAL A 317 16.24 -10.12 17.66
C VAL A 317 17.07 -11.38 17.86
N ASN A 318 17.82 -11.44 18.95
CA ASN A 318 18.59 -12.59 19.36
C ASN A 318 17.57 -13.72 19.53
N ARG A 319 17.40 -14.55 18.51
CA ARG A 319 16.37 -15.59 18.46
C ARG A 319 16.75 -16.68 19.45
N ARG A 320 16.12 -16.64 20.63
CA ARG A 320 16.22 -17.73 21.59
C ARG A 320 15.33 -18.87 21.14
N GLU A 321 15.88 -20.04 20.97
CA GLU A 321 15.08 -21.22 20.65
C GLU A 321 14.36 -21.71 21.89
N ILE A 322 13.07 -21.99 21.77
CA ILE A 322 12.24 -22.65 22.76
C ILE A 322 11.97 -24.07 22.27
N SER A 323 12.31 -25.05 23.10
CA SER A 323 11.83 -26.42 22.98
C SER A 323 10.71 -26.63 24.02
N PHE A 324 9.64 -27.31 23.66
CA PHE A 324 8.55 -27.64 24.58
C PHE A 324 8.72 -29.07 25.09
N CYS A 325 9.11 -29.20 26.36
CA CYS A 325 9.43 -30.49 26.97
C CYS A 325 8.52 -30.84 28.16
N ASN A 326 8.05 -29.86 28.96
CA ASN A 326 7.36 -30.12 30.22
C ASN A 326 6.03 -29.40 30.34
N SER A 327 6.01 -28.05 30.40
CA SER A 327 4.80 -27.29 30.70
C SER A 327 4.73 -25.93 30.04
N ILE A 328 3.51 -25.42 29.94
CA ILE A 328 3.18 -24.02 29.69
C ILE A 328 2.62 -23.45 30.97
N ASP A 329 3.33 -22.50 31.57
CA ASP A 329 2.94 -21.88 32.84
C ASP A 329 2.45 -20.44 32.63
N ILE A 330 1.20 -20.20 32.96
CA ILE A 330 0.57 -18.87 32.94
C ILE A 330 0.61 -18.36 34.39
N LYS A 331 1.32 -17.26 34.65
CA LYS A 331 1.56 -16.72 35.98
C LYS A 331 1.04 -15.30 36.09
N ASN A 332 0.05 -15.12 36.98
CA ASN A 332 -0.54 -13.82 37.34
C ASN A 332 -0.95 -12.99 36.12
N LEU A 333 -1.48 -13.67 35.09
CA LEU A 333 -1.81 -13.07 33.80
C LEU A 333 -2.94 -12.05 33.94
N THR A 334 -2.65 -10.81 33.62
CA THR A 334 -3.65 -9.74 33.50
C THR A 334 -3.62 -9.20 32.07
N TYR A 335 -4.79 -9.06 31.48
CA TYR A 335 -4.91 -8.54 30.13
C TYR A 335 -6.16 -7.68 29.94
N ALA A 336 -5.99 -6.54 29.26
CA ALA A 336 -7.06 -5.70 28.74
C ALA A 336 -6.73 -5.29 27.30
N TYR A 337 -7.75 -5.16 26.45
CA TYR A 337 -7.58 -4.51 25.16
C TYR A 337 -7.39 -2.99 25.35
N PRO A 338 -6.73 -2.30 24.42
CA PRO A 338 -6.62 -0.85 24.48
C PRO A 338 -8.00 -0.19 24.65
N ASN A 339 -8.12 0.69 25.66
CA ASN A 339 -9.37 1.40 25.99
C ASN A 339 -10.56 0.50 26.38
N SER A 340 -10.31 -0.72 26.85
CA SER A 340 -11.34 -1.65 27.31
C SER A 340 -11.12 -2.08 28.75
N GLU A 341 -12.17 -2.65 29.36
CA GLU A 341 -12.10 -3.25 30.71
C GLU A 341 -11.14 -4.43 30.77
N ILE A 342 -10.68 -4.76 31.96
CA ILE A 342 -9.82 -5.91 32.22
C ILE A 342 -10.57 -7.19 31.88
N LEU A 343 -9.97 -8.02 31.02
CA LEU A 343 -10.53 -9.28 30.60
C LEU A 343 -10.07 -10.44 31.48
N PHE A 344 -8.82 -10.42 31.90
CA PHE A 344 -8.22 -11.37 32.84
C PHE A 344 -7.51 -10.60 33.97
N SER A 345 -7.75 -11.01 35.20
CA SER A 345 -7.10 -10.47 36.40
C SER A 345 -6.46 -11.62 37.18
N ASN A 346 -5.13 -11.58 37.30
CA ASN A 346 -4.33 -12.58 38.04
C ASN A 346 -4.62 -14.04 37.63
N PHE A 347 -4.90 -14.31 36.38
CA PHE A 347 -5.20 -15.66 35.91
C PHE A 347 -3.93 -16.54 35.95
N ASN A 348 -4.06 -17.71 36.61
CA ASN A 348 -2.99 -18.68 36.76
C ASN A 348 -3.42 -20.04 36.21
N CYS A 349 -2.56 -20.68 35.43
CA CYS A 349 -2.81 -21.99 34.87
C CYS A 349 -1.50 -22.66 34.44
N THR A 350 -1.31 -23.93 34.81
CA THR A 350 -0.24 -24.78 34.28
C THR A 350 -0.84 -25.83 33.35
N ILE A 351 -0.27 -25.97 32.16
CA ILE A 351 -0.65 -26.93 31.14
C ILE A 351 0.50 -27.89 30.94
N ASN A 352 0.29 -29.17 31.24
CA ASN A 352 1.34 -30.16 31.10
C ASN A 352 1.46 -30.68 29.68
N LYS A 353 2.68 -31.07 29.28
CA LYS A 353 2.90 -31.71 27.99
C LYS A 353 2.09 -33.00 27.89
N GLY A 354 1.46 -33.21 26.75
CA GLY A 354 0.58 -34.36 26.50
C GLY A 354 -0.81 -34.25 27.13
N GLU A 355 -1.14 -33.15 27.84
CA GLU A 355 -2.46 -32.91 28.41
C GLU A 355 -3.48 -32.51 27.33
N TYR A 356 -4.71 -32.99 27.44
CA TYR A 356 -5.87 -32.49 26.69
C TYR A 356 -6.69 -31.59 27.61
N LEU A 357 -6.51 -30.27 27.49
CA LEU A 357 -7.16 -29.28 28.33
C LEU A 357 -8.32 -28.59 27.59
N GLY A 358 -9.49 -28.61 28.18
CA GLY A 358 -10.68 -27.89 27.70
C GLY A 358 -10.85 -26.54 28.39
N PHE A 359 -11.18 -25.51 27.62
CA PHE A 359 -11.61 -24.20 28.12
C PHE A 359 -13.08 -23.98 27.82
N CYS A 360 -13.87 -23.73 28.86
CA CYS A 360 -15.28 -23.36 28.74
C CYS A 360 -15.55 -22.00 29.39
N GLY A 361 -16.71 -21.42 29.15
CA GLY A 361 -17.14 -20.13 29.72
C GLY A 361 -18.14 -19.44 28.80
N THR A 362 -18.74 -18.36 29.31
CA THR A 362 -19.72 -17.55 28.57
C THR A 362 -19.13 -16.96 27.28
N SER A 363 -19.99 -16.60 26.32
CA SER A 363 -19.53 -15.89 25.13
C SER A 363 -18.96 -14.53 25.55
N GLY A 364 -17.80 -14.16 25.01
CA GLY A 364 -17.11 -12.93 25.40
C GLY A 364 -16.21 -13.04 26.64
N ALA A 365 -16.13 -14.21 27.32
CA ALA A 365 -15.25 -14.42 28.48
C ALA A 365 -13.73 -14.39 28.14
N GLY A 366 -13.34 -14.15 26.89
CA GLY A 366 -11.95 -14.00 26.52
C GLY A 366 -11.23 -15.29 26.08
N LYS A 367 -11.94 -16.40 25.86
CA LYS A 367 -11.33 -17.69 25.51
C LYS A 367 -10.36 -17.60 24.31
N SER A 368 -10.80 -17.06 23.19
CA SER A 368 -9.94 -16.87 22.00
C SER A 368 -8.82 -15.86 22.25
N THR A 369 -9.02 -14.89 23.15
CA THR A 369 -7.99 -13.96 23.58
C THR A 369 -6.88 -14.68 24.35
N LEU A 370 -7.25 -15.63 25.24
CA LEU A 370 -6.29 -16.47 25.94
C LEU A 370 -5.43 -17.29 24.95
N PHE A 371 -6.05 -17.86 23.91
CA PHE A 371 -5.32 -18.55 22.87
C PHE A 371 -4.32 -17.63 22.16
N ASN A 372 -4.74 -16.41 21.80
CA ASN A 372 -3.84 -15.43 21.19
C ASN A 372 -2.68 -15.03 22.11
N LEU A 373 -2.88 -15.00 23.42
CA LEU A 373 -1.83 -14.80 24.41
C LEU A 373 -0.88 -16.01 24.50
N ILE A 374 -1.41 -17.24 24.54
CA ILE A 374 -0.62 -18.48 24.56
C ILE A 374 0.20 -18.64 23.28
N ILE A 375 -0.34 -18.27 22.13
CA ILE A 375 0.39 -18.26 20.83
C ILE A 375 1.49 -17.18 20.82
N GLY A 376 1.35 -16.12 21.65
CA GLY A 376 2.21 -14.95 21.64
C GLY A 376 1.85 -13.91 20.56
N LEU A 377 0.61 -13.95 20.03
CA LEU A 377 0.08 -12.92 19.13
C LEU A 377 -0.33 -11.65 19.87
N LEU A 378 -0.63 -11.79 21.15
CA LEU A 378 -0.90 -10.71 22.10
C LEU A 378 0.11 -10.79 23.24
N GLU A 379 0.45 -9.63 23.81
CA GLU A 379 1.32 -9.53 24.99
C GLU A 379 0.46 -9.24 26.22
N PRO A 380 0.69 -9.90 27.38
CA PRO A 380 -0.05 -9.61 28.60
C PRO A 380 0.22 -8.18 29.08
N THR A 381 -0.79 -7.56 29.72
CA THR A 381 -0.63 -6.23 30.35
C THR A 381 0.26 -6.33 31.59
N SER A 382 0.12 -7.41 32.36
CA SER A 382 1.02 -7.79 33.46
C SER A 382 1.00 -9.31 33.65
N GLY A 383 1.95 -9.84 34.43
CA GLY A 383 2.19 -11.28 34.54
C GLY A 383 2.98 -11.78 33.33
N GLN A 384 3.08 -13.09 33.18
CA GLN A 384 3.86 -13.71 32.08
C GLN A 384 3.37 -15.11 31.74
N ILE A 385 3.69 -15.53 30.52
CA ILE A 385 3.53 -16.91 30.06
C ILE A 385 4.93 -17.48 29.87
N GLU A 386 5.20 -18.62 30.46
CA GLU A 386 6.47 -19.31 30.37
C GLU A 386 6.30 -20.67 29.69
N ILE A 387 7.27 -21.04 28.86
CA ILE A 387 7.37 -22.36 28.25
C ILE A 387 8.63 -23.01 28.81
N ASP A 388 8.46 -24.07 29.61
CA ASP A 388 9.57 -24.72 30.32
C ASP A 388 10.46 -23.72 31.09
N GLY A 389 9.83 -22.71 31.75
CA GLY A 389 10.52 -21.67 32.50
C GLY A 389 11.13 -20.54 31.67
N ILE A 390 10.95 -20.55 30.33
CA ILE A 390 11.40 -19.48 29.43
C ILE A 390 10.20 -18.58 29.12
N ALA A 391 10.34 -17.28 29.41
CA ALA A 391 9.26 -16.31 29.16
C ALA A 391 8.96 -16.17 27.66
N LEU A 392 7.67 -16.21 27.31
CA LEU A 392 7.17 -15.95 25.97
C LEU A 392 7.13 -14.44 25.71
N ASN A 393 7.99 -13.97 24.83
CA ASN A 393 8.13 -12.56 24.43
C ASN A 393 8.42 -12.43 22.93
N LYS A 394 8.69 -11.23 22.44
CA LYS A 394 9.01 -10.99 21.00
C LYS A 394 10.21 -11.80 20.51
N GLU A 395 11.20 -12.07 21.36
CA GLU A 395 12.42 -12.80 20.97
C GLU A 395 12.18 -14.30 20.82
N THR A 396 11.34 -14.87 21.70
CA THR A 396 11.06 -16.31 21.80
C THR A 396 9.86 -16.76 20.96
N ARG A 397 8.96 -15.83 20.65
CA ARG A 397 7.69 -16.06 19.93
C ARG A 397 7.89 -16.83 18.61
N ASN A 398 8.85 -16.43 17.79
CA ASN A 398 9.04 -17.05 16.46
C ASN A 398 9.47 -18.52 16.54
N SER A 399 10.22 -18.88 17.58
CA SER A 399 10.55 -20.26 17.88
C SER A 399 9.35 -21.02 18.42
N TRP A 400 8.60 -20.39 19.34
CA TRP A 400 7.42 -20.98 19.95
C TRP A 400 6.31 -21.29 18.92
N ILE A 401 6.00 -20.35 18.03
CA ILE A 401 4.98 -20.55 16.99
C ILE A 401 5.24 -21.79 16.13
N LYS A 402 6.50 -22.22 15.93
CA LYS A 402 6.81 -23.44 15.19
C LYS A 402 6.22 -24.69 15.85
N ASN A 403 6.07 -24.68 17.16
CA ASN A 403 5.53 -25.80 17.95
C ASN A 403 3.98 -25.80 17.98
N ILE A 404 3.30 -24.80 17.42
CA ILE A 404 1.86 -24.61 17.51
C ILE A 404 1.16 -24.94 16.21
N GLY A 405 0.17 -25.83 16.25
CA GLY A 405 -0.89 -25.94 15.27
C GLY A 405 -2.13 -25.19 15.78
N TYR A 406 -2.68 -24.29 15.00
CA TYR A 406 -3.84 -23.48 15.40
C TYR A 406 -4.98 -23.64 14.40
N VAL A 407 -6.15 -24.01 14.92
CA VAL A 407 -7.40 -24.09 14.17
C VAL A 407 -8.33 -23.00 14.70
N PRO A 408 -8.46 -21.86 14.02
CA PRO A 408 -9.35 -20.78 14.43
C PRO A 408 -10.82 -21.15 14.25
N GLN A 409 -11.72 -20.42 14.90
CA GLN A 409 -13.17 -20.55 14.75
C GLN A 409 -13.59 -20.37 13.29
N GLU A 410 -13.06 -19.36 12.62
CA GLU A 410 -13.23 -19.14 11.18
C GLU A 410 -11.91 -19.43 10.45
N VAL A 411 -11.90 -20.51 9.66
CA VAL A 411 -10.72 -20.92 8.88
C VAL A 411 -10.66 -20.10 7.61
N TYR A 412 -9.60 -19.33 7.46
CA TYR A 412 -9.33 -18.58 6.24
C TYR A 412 -8.77 -19.51 5.14
N ILE A 413 -9.39 -19.44 3.95
CA ILE A 413 -8.98 -20.18 2.76
C ILE A 413 -8.28 -19.19 1.81
N PHE A 414 -7.05 -19.51 1.46
CA PHE A 414 -6.26 -18.74 0.52
C PHE A 414 -6.56 -19.14 -0.92
N ASN A 415 -6.39 -18.20 -1.86
CA ASN A 415 -6.40 -18.52 -3.29
C ASN A 415 -5.26 -19.49 -3.60
N GLY A 416 -5.60 -20.67 -4.09
CA GLY A 416 -4.65 -21.74 -4.37
C GLY A 416 -5.33 -23.09 -4.34
N THR A 417 -4.56 -24.16 -4.46
CA THR A 417 -5.08 -25.54 -4.41
C THR A 417 -5.43 -25.98 -2.99
N ILE A 418 -6.15 -27.09 -2.85
CA ILE A 418 -6.41 -27.73 -1.55
C ILE A 418 -5.08 -28.12 -0.90
N ALA A 419 -4.14 -28.68 -1.67
CA ALA A 419 -2.81 -29.04 -1.18
C ALA A 419 -2.04 -27.83 -0.64
N GLU A 420 -2.03 -26.71 -1.36
CA GLU A 420 -1.40 -25.46 -0.91
C GLU A 420 -2.07 -24.87 0.33
N ASN A 421 -3.38 -25.03 0.47
CA ASN A 421 -4.10 -24.59 1.66
C ASN A 421 -3.79 -25.45 2.89
N ILE A 422 -3.57 -26.76 2.73
CA ILE A 422 -3.17 -27.66 3.82
C ILE A 422 -1.70 -27.41 4.18
N ALA A 423 -0.80 -27.38 3.19
CA ALA A 423 0.63 -27.17 3.38
C ALA A 423 1.03 -25.68 3.44
N LEU A 424 0.18 -24.83 4.01
CA LEU A 424 0.38 -23.39 4.04
C LEU A 424 1.73 -23.01 4.69
N GLY A 425 2.57 -22.27 3.93
CA GLY A 425 3.88 -21.82 4.39
C GLY A 425 5.04 -22.76 4.05
N PHE A 426 4.76 -23.94 3.49
CA PHE A 426 5.78 -24.90 3.04
C PHE A 426 5.99 -24.76 1.53
N LYS A 427 7.27 -24.77 1.10
CA LYS A 427 7.63 -24.69 -0.32
C LYS A 427 7.50 -26.05 -1.01
N ASP A 428 7.91 -27.11 -0.32
CA ASP A 428 7.86 -28.47 -0.80
C ASP A 428 6.68 -29.16 -0.14
N ILE A 429 5.71 -29.58 -0.96
CA ILE A 429 4.47 -30.18 -0.50
C ILE A 429 4.61 -31.69 -0.49
N ASP A 430 4.54 -32.29 0.71
CA ASP A 430 4.49 -33.73 0.88
C ASP A 430 3.07 -34.26 0.60
N LYS A 431 2.89 -34.80 -0.62
CA LYS A 431 1.60 -35.34 -1.07
C LYS A 431 1.19 -36.61 -0.33
N GLU A 432 2.14 -37.40 0.18
CA GLU A 432 1.84 -38.60 0.95
C GLU A 432 1.26 -38.23 2.31
N MET A 433 1.91 -37.29 3.00
CA MET A 433 1.41 -36.74 4.27
C MET A 433 0.03 -36.09 4.09
N ILE A 434 -0.17 -35.31 3.03
CA ILE A 434 -1.50 -34.74 2.72
C ILE A 434 -2.55 -35.82 2.54
N SER A 435 -2.23 -36.91 1.83
CA SER A 435 -3.16 -38.00 1.61
C SER A 435 -3.58 -38.70 2.92
N GLN A 436 -2.66 -38.82 3.88
CA GLN A 436 -2.97 -39.34 5.22
C GLN A 436 -3.87 -38.37 6.00
N LEU A 437 -3.52 -37.07 6.00
CA LEU A 437 -4.30 -36.04 6.69
C LEU A 437 -5.71 -35.90 6.15
N ILE A 438 -5.91 -36.04 4.84
CA ILE A 438 -7.21 -36.04 4.20
C ILE A 438 -8.10 -37.16 4.76
N LYS A 439 -7.53 -38.35 4.95
CA LYS A 439 -8.25 -39.49 5.57
C LYS A 439 -8.58 -39.20 7.04
N TRP A 440 -7.58 -38.70 7.80
CA TRP A 440 -7.78 -38.39 9.22
C TRP A 440 -8.79 -37.27 9.49
N THR A 441 -8.98 -36.38 8.53
CA THR A 441 -9.96 -35.29 8.62
C THR A 441 -11.26 -35.56 7.86
N SER A 442 -11.49 -36.83 7.42
CA SER A 442 -12.68 -37.25 6.67
C SER A 442 -12.99 -36.37 5.46
N LEU A 443 -11.93 -35.90 4.76
CA LEU A 443 -12.03 -35.11 3.53
C LEU A 443 -11.93 -35.99 2.26
N ASP A 444 -11.58 -37.27 2.39
CA ASP A 444 -11.28 -38.20 1.30
C ASP A 444 -12.44 -38.38 0.32
N THR A 445 -13.68 -38.57 0.82
CA THR A 445 -14.87 -38.73 0.01
C THR A 445 -15.17 -37.48 -0.82
N TRP A 446 -15.06 -36.31 -0.21
CA TRP A 446 -15.29 -35.04 -0.89
C TRP A 446 -14.21 -34.77 -1.92
N ILE A 447 -12.93 -34.88 -1.55
CA ILE A 447 -11.80 -34.61 -2.45
C ILE A 447 -11.78 -35.63 -3.60
N GLY A 448 -12.14 -36.90 -3.33
CA GLY A 448 -12.27 -37.93 -4.35
C GLY A 448 -13.38 -37.66 -5.39
N SER A 449 -14.36 -36.86 -5.05
CA SER A 449 -15.43 -36.43 -5.99
C SER A 449 -15.01 -35.25 -6.89
N LEU A 450 -13.89 -34.60 -6.59
CA LEU A 450 -13.41 -33.46 -7.36
C LEU A 450 -12.57 -33.90 -8.56
N PRO A 451 -12.73 -33.27 -9.75
CA PRO A 451 -12.02 -33.65 -10.97
C PRO A 451 -10.50 -33.65 -10.84
N ASN A 452 -9.95 -32.70 -10.08
CA ASN A 452 -8.51 -32.51 -9.88
C ASN A 452 -8.03 -32.97 -8.49
N GLY A 453 -8.88 -33.60 -7.68
CA GLY A 453 -8.52 -34.06 -6.34
C GLY A 453 -7.92 -32.93 -5.48
N ILE A 454 -6.73 -33.20 -4.89
CA ILE A 454 -6.02 -32.23 -4.04
C ILE A 454 -5.49 -31.00 -4.79
N ASP A 455 -5.34 -31.09 -6.10
CA ASP A 455 -4.87 -29.99 -6.95
C ASP A 455 -6.04 -29.09 -7.42
N THR A 456 -7.25 -29.30 -6.90
CA THR A 456 -8.41 -28.43 -7.15
C THR A 456 -8.18 -27.05 -6.56
N SER A 457 -8.33 -26.00 -7.39
CA SER A 457 -8.20 -24.62 -6.98
C SER A 457 -9.38 -24.15 -6.14
N LEU A 458 -9.07 -23.54 -5.02
CA LEU A 458 -10.02 -22.87 -4.15
C LEU A 458 -9.96 -21.35 -4.42
N HIS A 459 -11.15 -20.73 -4.51
CA HIS A 459 -11.25 -19.28 -4.69
C HIS A 459 -11.32 -18.57 -3.33
N GLU A 460 -11.12 -17.26 -3.36
CA GLU A 460 -11.05 -16.39 -2.18
C GLU A 460 -12.22 -16.66 -1.19
N ALA A 461 -11.87 -16.73 0.08
CA ALA A 461 -12.75 -17.06 1.20
C ALA A 461 -13.45 -18.44 1.12
N GLY A 462 -13.05 -19.32 0.17
CA GLY A 462 -13.65 -20.65 0.06
C GLY A 462 -15.16 -20.62 -0.22
N GLY A 463 -15.62 -19.74 -1.12
CA GLY A 463 -17.04 -19.56 -1.42
C GLY A 463 -17.76 -20.85 -1.83
N ASN A 464 -17.02 -21.84 -2.33
CA ASN A 464 -17.54 -23.15 -2.74
C ASN A 464 -17.43 -24.23 -1.65
N LEU A 465 -16.97 -23.87 -0.43
CA LEU A 465 -16.75 -24.82 0.67
C LEU A 465 -17.84 -24.68 1.74
N SER A 466 -18.35 -25.83 2.24
CA SER A 466 -19.16 -25.82 3.45
C SER A 466 -18.32 -25.42 4.66
N GLY A 467 -18.97 -24.91 5.73
CA GLY A 467 -18.30 -24.58 6.98
C GLY A 467 -17.49 -25.76 7.53
N GLY A 468 -18.06 -26.97 7.47
CA GLY A 468 -17.38 -28.20 7.89
C GLY A 468 -16.14 -28.54 7.03
N GLN A 469 -16.18 -28.32 5.71
CA GLN A 469 -15.01 -28.51 4.84
C GLN A 469 -13.90 -27.54 5.17
N LYS A 470 -14.23 -26.25 5.41
CA LYS A 470 -13.24 -25.24 5.85
C LYS A 470 -12.58 -25.64 7.16
N GLN A 471 -13.35 -26.05 8.16
CA GLN A 471 -12.83 -26.49 9.45
C GLN A 471 -11.92 -27.71 9.31
N ARG A 472 -12.30 -28.73 8.52
CA ARG A 472 -11.48 -29.91 8.27
C ARG A 472 -10.17 -29.58 7.55
N ILE A 473 -10.18 -28.65 6.60
CA ILE A 473 -8.94 -28.14 5.99
C ILE A 473 -8.09 -27.40 7.04
N GLY A 474 -8.67 -26.64 7.94
CA GLY A 474 -7.98 -25.99 9.04
C GLY A 474 -7.29 -26.98 9.99
N ILE A 475 -7.98 -28.08 10.33
CA ILE A 475 -7.42 -29.17 11.15
C ILE A 475 -6.26 -29.86 10.40
N ALA A 476 -6.47 -30.23 9.12
CA ALA A 476 -5.41 -30.82 8.29
C ALA A 476 -4.18 -29.90 8.21
N ARG A 477 -4.35 -28.59 8.05
CA ARG A 477 -3.30 -27.57 8.07
C ARG A 477 -2.52 -27.54 9.38
N ALA A 478 -3.21 -27.59 10.51
CA ALA A 478 -2.59 -27.60 11.83
C ALA A 478 -1.77 -28.85 12.09
N LEU A 479 -2.27 -30.01 11.65
CA LEU A 479 -1.58 -31.30 11.75
C LEU A 479 -0.40 -31.43 10.77
N TYR A 480 -0.52 -30.89 9.55
CA TYR A 480 0.56 -30.92 8.55
C TYR A 480 1.86 -30.28 9.07
N LYS A 481 1.75 -29.30 9.94
CA LYS A 481 2.87 -28.60 10.54
C LYS A 481 3.71 -29.49 11.48
N GLY A 482 3.18 -30.62 11.96
CA GLY A 482 3.85 -31.49 12.94
C GLY A 482 4.00 -30.82 14.32
N ALA A 483 3.03 -30.01 14.72
CA ALA A 483 3.09 -29.24 15.94
C ALA A 483 3.02 -30.12 17.20
N SER A 484 3.71 -29.71 18.28
CA SER A 484 3.65 -30.36 19.61
C SER A 484 2.45 -29.87 20.44
N VAL A 485 1.87 -28.74 20.10
CA VAL A 485 0.69 -28.15 20.76
C VAL A 485 -0.36 -27.84 19.72
N LEU A 486 -1.54 -28.41 19.86
CA LEU A 486 -2.70 -28.15 19.00
C LEU A 486 -3.71 -27.28 19.74
N LEU A 487 -3.98 -26.08 19.23
CA LEU A 487 -5.01 -25.20 19.73
C LEU A 487 -6.23 -25.25 18.81
N MET A 488 -7.39 -25.57 19.36
CA MET A 488 -8.66 -25.67 18.64
C MET A 488 -9.68 -24.65 19.20
N ASP A 489 -9.90 -23.56 18.48
CA ASP A 489 -10.85 -22.51 18.86
C ASP A 489 -12.19 -22.77 18.19
N GLU A 490 -13.11 -23.48 18.93
CA GLU A 490 -14.41 -23.91 18.41
C GLU A 490 -14.32 -24.65 17.07
N ALA A 491 -13.21 -25.36 16.83
CA ALA A 491 -12.84 -25.95 15.55
C ALA A 491 -13.80 -27.05 15.04
N THR A 492 -14.74 -27.51 15.86
CA THR A 492 -15.72 -28.54 15.51
C THR A 492 -17.16 -27.99 15.46
N SER A 493 -17.36 -26.70 15.69
CA SER A 493 -18.70 -26.09 15.82
C SER A 493 -19.57 -26.21 14.56
N ALA A 494 -18.97 -26.19 13.36
CA ALA A 494 -19.65 -26.33 12.08
C ALA A 494 -19.74 -27.78 11.56
N LEU A 495 -19.30 -28.76 12.37
CA LEU A 495 -19.36 -30.18 12.02
C LEU A 495 -20.67 -30.82 12.52
N ASP A 496 -21.13 -31.82 11.82
CA ASP A 496 -22.13 -32.72 12.31
C ASP A 496 -21.57 -33.65 13.41
N ASN A 497 -22.45 -34.17 14.28
CA ASN A 497 -22.03 -34.90 15.46
C ASN A 497 -21.20 -36.16 15.15
N ASN A 498 -21.45 -36.84 14.01
CA ASN A 498 -20.70 -38.03 13.64
C ASN A 498 -19.27 -37.68 13.20
N THR A 499 -19.14 -36.69 12.29
CA THR A 499 -17.83 -36.19 11.82
C THR A 499 -17.04 -35.58 12.97
N GLU A 500 -17.68 -34.87 13.90
CA GLU A 500 -17.04 -34.35 15.10
C GLU A 500 -16.38 -35.47 15.92
N LYS A 501 -17.15 -36.54 16.21
CA LYS A 501 -16.64 -37.70 16.96
C LYS A 501 -15.47 -38.38 16.25
N GLU A 502 -15.58 -38.67 14.95
CA GLU A 502 -14.52 -39.28 14.17
C GLU A 502 -13.22 -38.46 14.23
N ILE A 503 -13.30 -37.15 14.05
CA ILE A 503 -12.13 -36.27 14.09
C ILE A 503 -11.52 -36.21 15.50
N ILE A 504 -12.34 -36.10 16.56
CA ILE A 504 -11.84 -36.07 17.92
C ILE A 504 -11.19 -37.42 18.30
N GLU A 505 -11.80 -38.54 17.90
CA GLU A 505 -11.20 -39.85 18.11
C GLU A 505 -9.86 -40.00 17.39
N THR A 506 -9.75 -39.55 16.13
CA THR A 506 -8.50 -39.51 15.37
C THR A 506 -7.44 -38.66 16.04
N ILE A 507 -7.80 -37.46 16.54
CA ILE A 507 -6.87 -36.58 17.26
C ILE A 507 -6.41 -37.25 18.57
N LYS A 508 -7.30 -37.98 19.26
CA LYS A 508 -6.98 -38.73 20.46
C LYS A 508 -6.05 -39.91 20.19
N GLU A 509 -6.27 -40.64 19.10
CA GLU A 509 -5.38 -41.68 18.64
C GLU A 509 -3.98 -41.17 18.31
N LEU A 510 -3.90 -40.01 17.63
CA LEU A 510 -2.65 -39.33 17.36
C LEU A 510 -1.93 -38.90 18.66
N LYS A 511 -2.67 -38.36 19.65
CA LYS A 511 -2.14 -38.05 20.99
C LYS A 511 -1.51 -39.28 21.62
N ASN A 512 -2.22 -40.43 21.60
CA ASN A 512 -1.79 -41.67 22.20
C ASN A 512 -0.59 -42.31 21.46
N SER A 513 -0.59 -42.22 20.13
CA SER A 513 0.48 -42.81 19.28
C SER A 513 1.80 -41.99 19.36
N CYS A 514 1.70 -40.68 19.51
CA CYS A 514 2.84 -39.77 19.52
C CYS A 514 3.30 -39.39 20.93
N ASN A 515 2.63 -39.81 22.02
CA ASN A 515 2.84 -39.53 23.47
C ASN A 515 3.23 -38.07 23.84
N ASN A 516 3.21 -37.14 22.89
CA ASN A 516 3.78 -35.80 23.03
C ASN A 516 2.85 -34.66 22.58
N LEU A 517 1.67 -34.97 22.00
CA LEU A 517 0.77 -33.92 21.51
C LEU A 517 -0.07 -33.35 22.67
N THR A 518 0.13 -32.09 22.96
CA THR A 518 -0.68 -31.31 23.92
C THR A 518 -1.86 -30.68 23.17
N ILE A 519 -3.07 -30.81 23.68
CA ILE A 519 -4.27 -30.30 23.01
C ILE A 519 -4.96 -29.29 23.92
N LEU A 520 -5.21 -28.09 23.39
CA LEU A 520 -5.99 -27.06 24.05
C LEU A 520 -7.25 -26.82 23.21
N SER A 521 -8.41 -27.03 23.78
CA SER A 521 -9.68 -26.87 23.05
C SER A 521 -10.60 -25.89 23.74
N ILE A 522 -11.11 -24.92 22.96
CA ILE A 522 -12.26 -24.11 23.37
C ILE A 522 -13.48 -24.79 22.77
N ALA A 523 -14.42 -25.19 23.64
CA ALA A 523 -15.65 -25.83 23.20
C ALA A 523 -16.85 -25.33 24.02
N HIS A 524 -17.99 -25.23 23.34
CA HIS A 524 -19.29 -24.93 23.94
C HIS A 524 -20.18 -26.20 24.10
N ARG A 525 -19.82 -27.26 23.36
CA ARG A 525 -20.57 -28.53 23.41
C ARG A 525 -19.98 -29.42 24.52
N ALA A 526 -20.87 -29.99 25.35
CA ALA A 526 -20.47 -30.95 26.38
C ALA A 526 -19.80 -32.21 25.77
N SER A 527 -20.22 -32.61 24.56
CA SER A 527 -19.62 -33.71 23.79
C SER A 527 -18.16 -33.53 23.55
N SER A 528 -17.74 -32.36 23.11
CA SER A 528 -16.30 -32.05 22.83
C SER A 528 -15.47 -31.98 24.12
N LEU A 529 -16.07 -31.48 25.22
CA LEU A 529 -15.39 -31.37 26.51
C LEU A 529 -15.23 -32.72 27.23
N SER A 530 -16.06 -33.72 26.91
CA SER A 530 -15.98 -35.06 27.53
C SER A 530 -14.69 -35.82 27.21
N TYR A 531 -13.95 -35.38 26.19
CA TYR A 531 -12.67 -35.98 25.80
C TYR A 531 -11.45 -35.31 26.49
N CYS A 532 -11.67 -34.20 27.23
CA CYS A 532 -10.59 -33.49 27.91
C CYS A 532 -10.19 -34.21 29.21
N ASP A 533 -8.87 -34.23 29.47
CA ASP A 533 -8.35 -34.73 30.76
C ASP A 533 -8.71 -33.79 31.93
N ARG A 534 -8.80 -32.49 31.63
CA ARG A 534 -9.18 -31.43 32.59
C ARG A 534 -9.93 -30.30 31.88
N ILE A 535 -10.84 -29.66 32.59
CA ILE A 535 -11.63 -28.53 32.08
C ILE A 535 -11.40 -27.33 32.98
N ILE A 536 -11.15 -26.17 32.41
CA ILE A 536 -11.04 -24.89 33.10
C ILE A 536 -12.18 -23.98 32.63
N THR A 537 -12.94 -23.47 33.60
CA THR A 537 -13.98 -22.48 33.32
C THR A 537 -13.40 -21.08 33.43
N ILE A 538 -13.43 -20.34 32.32
CA ILE A 538 -13.05 -18.93 32.28
C ILE A 538 -14.30 -18.13 32.65
N LYS A 539 -14.19 -17.33 33.70
CA LYS A 539 -15.23 -16.38 34.15
C LYS A 539 -14.72 -14.97 33.91
N ARG A 540 -15.61 -14.06 33.63
CA ARG A 540 -15.32 -12.63 33.65
C ARG A 540 -15.28 -12.17 35.09
N ASP A 541 -14.40 -11.26 35.47
CA ASP A 541 -14.28 -10.78 36.84
C ASP A 541 -15.57 -10.14 37.42
N ASP A 542 -16.56 -9.87 36.59
CA ASP A 542 -17.86 -9.31 36.97
C ASP A 542 -18.96 -10.38 37.26
N GLU A 543 -18.68 -11.67 37.09
CA GLU A 543 -19.53 -12.82 37.41
C GLU A 543 -18.93 -13.63 38.58
#